data_34a8a1135f5cd10254007da18f272db2
#
_entry.id   34a8a1135f5cd10254007da18f272db2
#
_cell.length_a   1.000
_cell.length_b   1.000
_cell.length_c   1.000
_cell.angle_alpha   90.00
_cell.angle_beta   90.00
_cell.angle_gamma   90.00
#
_symmetry.space_group_name_H-M   'P 1'
#
loop_
_entity.id
_entity.type
_entity.pdbx_description
1 polymer ?
#
loop_
_entity_poly.entity_id
_entity_poly.type
_entity_poly.pdbx_seq_one_letter_code
_entity_poly.pdbx_strand_id
1 'polypeptide(L)'
;MEKIMIPPLDLKRAEEVRAGWAKIDKFGSLGRLEEMVVDYAAMTGKPLPEKLKTAMLLMCGDHGIAKYGISAYPQEVTLQMINWYMRETAGANVMARHSGAEVVV
;
A
#
# COMPACT_ATOMS: atom_id res chain seq x y z
N MET A 1 20.58 -6.07 13.57
CA MET A 1 19.22 -5.88 13.00
C MET A 1 18.22 -6.09 14.12
N GLU A 2 17.45 -5.08 14.44
CA GLU A 2 16.41 -5.19 15.44
C GLU A 2 15.27 -6.08 14.91
N LYS A 3 14.84 -7.05 15.71
CA LYS A 3 13.80 -8.00 15.30
C LYS A 3 12.44 -7.32 15.39
N ILE A 4 11.83 -7.06 14.25
CA ILE A 4 10.45 -6.53 14.22
C ILE A 4 9.51 -7.61 14.76
N MET A 5 8.82 -7.30 15.85
CA MET A 5 7.80 -8.18 16.42
C MET A 5 6.43 -7.80 15.85
N ILE A 6 5.84 -8.71 15.09
CA ILE A 6 4.49 -8.54 14.55
C ILE A 6 3.52 -9.21 15.53
N PRO A 7 2.57 -8.46 16.12
CA PRO A 7 1.57 -9.06 17.02
C PRO A 7 0.63 -10.00 16.25
N PRO A 8 0.02 -10.98 16.93
CA PRO A 8 -0.97 -11.85 16.30
C PRO A 8 -2.21 -11.07 15.90
N LEU A 9 -2.93 -11.58 14.90
CA LEU A 9 -4.18 -10.99 14.43
C LEU A 9 -5.29 -11.11 15.48
N ASP A 10 -6.09 -10.08 15.66
CA ASP A 10 -7.30 -10.09 16.47
C ASP A 10 -8.48 -10.69 15.68
N LEU A 11 -8.57 -12.01 15.67
CA LEU A 11 -9.61 -12.73 14.94
C LEU A 11 -11.01 -12.45 15.48
N LYS A 12 -11.14 -12.14 16.77
CA LYS A 12 -12.43 -11.75 17.37
C LYS A 12 -12.92 -10.44 16.78
N ARG A 13 -12.04 -9.47 16.64
CA ARG A 13 -12.37 -8.17 16.01
C ARG A 13 -12.75 -8.32 14.54
N ALA A 14 -12.04 -9.18 13.82
CA ALA A 14 -12.38 -9.51 12.44
C ALA A 14 -13.81 -10.05 12.31
N GLU A 15 -14.18 -10.99 13.19
CA GLU A 15 -15.52 -11.60 13.20
C GLU A 15 -16.62 -10.58 13.52
N GLU A 16 -16.40 -9.69 14.50
CA GLU A 16 -17.33 -8.60 14.84
C GLU A 16 -17.59 -7.68 13.65
N VAL A 17 -16.55 -7.30 12.90
CA VAL A 17 -16.68 -6.44 11.70
C VAL A 17 -17.39 -7.19 10.57
N ARG A 18 -17.06 -8.46 10.34
CA ARG A 18 -17.74 -9.30 9.34
C ARG A 18 -19.22 -9.46 9.66
N ALA A 19 -19.57 -9.69 10.92
CA ALA A 19 -20.96 -9.74 11.36
C ALA A 19 -21.68 -8.38 11.23
N GLY A 20 -20.95 -7.28 11.32
CA GLY A 20 -21.46 -5.93 11.04
C GLY A 20 -21.84 -5.75 9.57
N TRP A 21 -20.99 -6.18 8.65
CA TRP A 21 -21.27 -6.16 7.21
C TRP A 21 -22.51 -6.97 6.83
N ALA A 22 -22.70 -8.13 7.44
CA ALA A 22 -23.85 -8.99 7.17
C ALA A 22 -25.21 -8.37 7.55
N LYS A 23 -25.22 -7.28 8.32
CA LYS A 23 -26.44 -6.54 8.68
C LYS A 23 -26.81 -5.43 7.69
N ILE A 24 -25.99 -5.20 6.68
CA ILE A 24 -26.20 -4.16 5.68
C ILE A 24 -26.84 -4.77 4.44
N ASP A 25 -27.94 -4.21 3.96
CA ASP A 25 -28.68 -4.73 2.79
C ASP A 25 -27.85 -4.83 1.51
N LYS A 26 -26.75 -4.07 1.41
CA LYS A 26 -25.84 -4.06 0.27
C LYS A 26 -24.56 -4.86 0.51
N PHE A 27 -24.58 -5.81 1.42
CA PHE A 27 -23.45 -6.68 1.67
C PHE A 27 -22.96 -7.34 0.36
N GLY A 28 -21.65 -7.34 0.14
CA GLY A 28 -21.02 -7.83 -1.08
C GLY A 28 -20.94 -6.82 -2.23
N SER A 29 -21.61 -5.65 -2.12
CA SER A 29 -21.60 -4.64 -3.19
C SER A 29 -20.22 -3.97 -3.40
N LEU A 30 -19.40 -3.92 -2.37
CA LEU A 30 -18.03 -3.38 -2.40
C LEU A 30 -16.98 -4.45 -2.71
N GLY A 31 -17.40 -5.73 -2.81
CA GLY A 31 -16.54 -6.85 -3.13
C GLY A 31 -15.35 -6.96 -2.15
N ARG A 32 -14.13 -7.03 -2.68
CA ARG A 32 -12.91 -7.20 -1.88
C ARG A 32 -12.64 -6.07 -0.88
N LEU A 33 -13.19 -4.88 -1.07
CA LEU A 33 -13.03 -3.78 -0.11
C LEU A 33 -13.60 -4.11 1.26
N GLU A 34 -14.67 -4.91 1.33
CA GLU A 34 -15.26 -5.36 2.59
C GLU A 34 -14.29 -6.26 3.38
N GLU A 35 -13.63 -7.20 2.69
CA GLU A 35 -12.59 -8.05 3.29
C GLU A 35 -11.37 -7.24 3.75
N MET A 36 -10.96 -6.23 3.00
CA MET A 36 -9.86 -5.37 3.40
C MET A 36 -10.14 -4.63 4.71
N VAL A 37 -11.38 -4.23 4.97
CA VAL A 37 -11.77 -3.61 6.25
C VAL A 37 -11.73 -4.64 7.39
N VAL A 38 -12.15 -5.87 7.13
CA VAL A 38 -12.06 -6.98 8.11
C VAL A 38 -10.60 -7.27 8.46
N ASP A 39 -9.73 -7.38 7.45
CA ASP A 39 -8.29 -7.60 7.65
C ASP A 39 -7.65 -6.46 8.43
N TYR A 40 -8.00 -5.22 8.12
CA TYR A 40 -7.54 -4.05 8.85
C TYR A 40 -7.95 -4.10 10.33
N ALA A 41 -9.19 -4.47 10.61
CA ALA A 41 -9.70 -4.62 11.96
C ALA A 41 -8.95 -5.71 12.74
N ALA A 42 -8.66 -6.85 12.08
CA ALA A 42 -7.87 -7.93 12.66
C ALA A 42 -6.44 -7.50 13.01
N MET A 43 -5.80 -6.70 12.13
CA MET A 43 -4.43 -6.22 12.34
C MET A 43 -4.33 -5.15 13.42
N THR A 44 -5.34 -4.31 13.57
CA THR A 44 -5.28 -3.13 14.44
C THR A 44 -6.06 -3.28 15.74
N GLY A 45 -6.94 -4.28 15.85
CA GLY A 45 -7.90 -4.45 16.96
C GLY A 45 -9.01 -3.37 16.98
N LYS A 46 -9.11 -2.52 15.95
CA LYS A 46 -10.10 -1.43 15.86
C LYS A 46 -11.26 -1.83 14.94
N PRO A 47 -12.53 -1.56 15.30
CA PRO A 47 -13.68 -1.99 14.49
C PRO A 47 -13.85 -1.19 13.21
N LEU A 48 -13.43 0.07 13.20
CA LEU A 48 -13.50 0.96 12.04
C LEU A 48 -12.18 1.71 11.91
N PRO A 49 -11.65 1.84 10.69
CA PRO A 49 -10.52 2.70 10.45
C PRO A 49 -10.97 4.17 10.57
N GLU A 50 -10.26 4.93 11.36
CA GLU A 50 -10.31 6.38 11.29
C GLU A 50 -9.61 6.83 9.98
N LYS A 51 -8.86 7.90 10.00
CA LYS A 51 -8.01 8.27 8.86
C LYS A 51 -6.79 7.36 8.78
N LEU A 52 -6.65 6.62 7.69
CA LEU A 52 -5.47 5.79 7.45
C LEU A 52 -4.24 6.68 7.19
N LYS A 53 -3.13 6.34 7.84
CA LYS A 53 -1.82 6.82 7.42
C LYS A 53 -1.30 5.83 6.38
N THR A 54 -1.19 6.28 5.15
CA THR A 54 -0.77 5.45 4.02
C THR A 54 0.62 5.81 3.57
N ALA A 55 1.39 4.81 3.14
CA ALA A 55 2.69 4.99 2.52
C ALA A 55 2.74 4.23 1.20
N MET A 56 3.38 4.84 0.20
CA MET A 56 3.71 4.21 -1.07
C MET A 56 5.18 3.78 -1.01
N LEU A 57 5.43 2.48 -1.02
CA LEU A 57 6.79 1.94 -1.09
C LEU A 57 7.19 1.80 -2.56
N LEU A 58 8.24 2.50 -2.97
CA LEU A 58 8.82 2.43 -4.30
C LEU A 58 10.09 1.57 -4.25
N MET A 59 9.96 0.33 -4.71
CA MET A 59 11.07 -0.60 -4.85
C MET A 59 11.72 -0.37 -6.21
N CYS A 60 12.98 0.06 -6.23
CA CYS A 60 13.73 0.33 -7.44
C CYS A 60 14.83 -0.70 -7.61
N GLY A 61 15.03 -1.17 -8.85
CA GLY A 61 16.08 -2.11 -9.19
C GLY A 61 16.42 -2.07 -10.67
N ASP A 62 17.70 -2.29 -10.95
CA ASP A 62 18.17 -2.44 -12.31
C ASP A 62 18.06 -3.88 -12.80
N HIS A 63 17.64 -4.03 -14.03
CA HIS A 63 17.55 -5.32 -14.69
C HIS A 63 18.58 -5.41 -15.81
N GLY A 64 19.50 -6.36 -15.73
CA GLY A 64 20.54 -6.58 -16.75
C GLY A 64 20.00 -6.85 -18.16
N ILE A 65 18.72 -7.14 -18.30
CA ILE A 65 18.06 -7.36 -19.58
C ILE A 65 17.95 -6.08 -20.43
N ALA A 66 18.03 -4.90 -19.83
CA ALA A 66 17.98 -3.62 -20.55
C ALA A 66 19.06 -3.50 -21.64
N LYS A 67 20.22 -4.15 -21.46
CA LYS A 67 21.31 -4.22 -22.47
C LYS A 67 20.91 -4.84 -23.81
N TYR A 68 19.81 -5.58 -23.87
CA TYR A 68 19.30 -6.19 -25.10
C TYR A 68 18.35 -5.30 -25.89
N GLY A 69 18.21 -4.01 -25.53
CA GLY A 69 17.42 -3.04 -26.27
C GLY A 69 15.91 -3.27 -26.20
N ILE A 70 15.42 -3.95 -25.18
CA ILE A 70 13.98 -4.22 -24.98
C ILE A 70 13.22 -3.04 -24.38
N SER A 71 13.92 -2.02 -23.89
CA SER A 71 13.37 -0.79 -23.33
C SER A 71 13.59 0.39 -24.26
N ALA A 72 12.62 1.30 -24.31
CA ALA A 72 12.76 2.59 -25.01
C ALA A 72 13.77 3.54 -24.31
N TYR A 73 14.12 3.24 -23.08
CA TYR A 73 15.04 4.04 -22.27
C TYR A 73 16.27 3.23 -21.86
N PRO A 74 17.46 3.85 -21.79
CA PRO A 74 18.67 3.20 -21.31
C PRO A 74 18.62 2.97 -19.80
N GLN A 75 19.49 2.10 -19.29
CA GLN A 75 19.50 1.67 -17.88
C GLN A 75 19.74 2.82 -16.88
N GLU A 76 20.49 3.84 -17.29
CA GLU A 76 20.82 5.02 -16.49
C GLU A 76 19.59 5.80 -16.05
N VAL A 77 18.47 5.66 -16.77
CA VAL A 77 17.21 6.32 -16.41
C VAL A 77 16.65 5.84 -15.09
N THR A 78 16.93 4.61 -14.66
CA THR A 78 16.53 4.10 -13.34
C THR A 78 17.07 5.00 -12.22
N LEU A 79 18.35 5.34 -12.26
CA LEU A 79 18.97 6.20 -11.26
C LEU A 79 18.42 7.64 -11.31
N GLN A 80 18.14 8.15 -12.52
CA GLN A 80 17.54 9.47 -12.69
C GLN A 80 16.13 9.51 -12.07
N MET A 81 15.34 8.47 -12.28
CA MET A 81 14.00 8.34 -11.70
C MET A 81 14.04 8.27 -10.17
N ILE A 82 14.97 7.51 -9.59
CA ILE A 82 15.17 7.46 -8.13
C ILE A 82 15.44 8.87 -7.60
N ASN A 83 16.32 9.63 -8.24
CA ASN A 83 16.61 11.01 -7.85
C ASN A 83 15.37 11.92 -7.92
N TRP A 84 14.48 11.73 -8.89
CA TRP A 84 13.24 12.50 -8.98
C TRP A 84 12.25 12.11 -7.87
N TYR A 85 12.16 10.82 -7.51
CA TYR A 85 11.36 10.38 -6.36
C TYR A 85 11.88 10.97 -5.06
N MET A 86 13.20 10.95 -4.84
CA MET A 86 13.84 11.52 -3.64
C MET A 86 13.65 13.04 -3.54
N ARG A 87 13.55 13.74 -4.68
CA ARG A 87 13.26 15.20 -4.74
C ARG A 87 11.77 15.52 -4.74
N GLU A 88 10.93 14.52 -4.62
CA GLU A 88 9.46 14.65 -4.61
C GLU A 88 8.87 15.31 -5.88
N THR A 89 9.54 15.20 -7.03
CA THR A 89 9.15 15.82 -8.30
C THR A 89 8.53 14.85 -9.30
N ALA A 90 8.59 13.56 -9.05
CA ALA A 90 8.01 12.56 -9.93
C ALA A 90 6.48 12.49 -9.84
N GLY A 91 5.82 11.98 -10.87
CA GLY A 91 4.36 11.84 -10.92
C GLY A 91 3.78 11.06 -9.73
N ALA A 92 4.46 9.99 -9.28
CA ALA A 92 4.04 9.22 -8.11
C ALA A 92 4.00 10.08 -6.83
N ASN A 93 4.95 11.00 -6.63
CA ASN A 93 4.96 11.92 -5.49
C ASN A 93 3.76 12.88 -5.54
N VAL A 94 3.40 13.37 -6.74
CA VAL A 94 2.25 14.26 -6.91
C VAL A 94 0.96 13.53 -6.54
N MET A 95 0.78 12.30 -7.02
CA MET A 95 -0.40 11.49 -6.74
C MET A 95 -0.47 11.09 -5.25
N ALA A 96 0.67 10.72 -4.66
CA ALA A 96 0.75 10.39 -3.24
C ALA A 96 0.36 11.59 -2.37
N ARG A 97 0.88 12.80 -2.64
CA ARG A 97 0.47 14.01 -1.94
C ARG A 97 -1.02 14.28 -2.05
N HIS A 98 -1.60 14.09 -3.24
CA HIS A 98 -3.03 14.28 -3.44
C HIS A 98 -3.86 13.31 -2.59
N SER A 99 -3.44 12.07 -2.45
CA SER A 99 -4.10 11.05 -1.62
C SER A 99 -3.74 11.13 -0.12
N GLY A 100 -2.78 11.98 0.26
CA GLY A 100 -2.27 12.08 1.62
C GLY A 100 -1.36 10.93 2.03
N ALA A 101 -0.75 10.24 1.06
CA ALA A 101 0.23 9.18 1.28
C ALA A 101 1.66 9.74 1.33
N GLU A 102 2.50 9.10 2.15
CA GLU A 102 3.95 9.31 2.17
C GLU A 102 4.61 8.45 1.08
N VAL A 103 5.68 8.94 0.47
CA VAL A 103 6.49 8.15 -0.49
C VAL A 103 7.80 7.76 0.16
N VAL A 104 8.08 6.47 0.18
CA VAL A 104 9.32 5.88 0.68
C VAL A 104 10.00 5.17 -0.50
N VAL A 105 11.26 5.54 -0.81
CA VAL A 105 12.04 4.99 -1.93
C VAL A 105 13.13 4.07 -1.41
#